data_42fbaf10e1b2adba52fc46bb3857df49
#
_entry.id   42fbaf10e1b2adba52fc46bb3857df49
#
_cell.length_a   1.000
_cell.length_b   1.000
_cell.length_c   1.000
_cell.angle_alpha   90.00
_cell.angle_beta   90.00
_cell.angle_gamma   90.00
#
_symmetry.space_group_name_H-M   'P 1'
#
loop_
_entity.id
_entity.type
_entity.pdbx_description
1 polymer ?
#
loop_
_entity_poly.entity_id
_entity_poly.type
_entity_poly.pdbx_seq_one_letter_code
_entity_poly.pdbx_strand_id
1 'polypeptide(L)'
;MADLNTGKLTQIIGAVLDIKFPEGELPEINDAVNIPLQDDKKLVVEVAQHLGDDTVRCIAMGPTDGLKRGMEAQATGGSIRVPVGEETLGRMFNVLGEPIDEKPAPQGVKYDPIHRKAPAFEEQSTATEILETGIKVVDLLCPYQKGGKIGLFGGAGVGKTVLIQELITNIAQEHGGYSVFTGVGERTREGNDLYYEMIESGVIDKTTMVFGQMNEPPGARMRVGLTGLTMAENFRDRSGKDVLLFIDNIFRFTQAGSEVSALLGRMPSAVGYQPTLQTEMGALQERITSTKKGSITSVQAVYVPADDLTDPAPANTFAHLDATTVLARSIAELGIYPAVDPLESTSRILDPHIVGEEHYKVARSVQELLQRYKELQDIIAILGMDELSEDDKIVVNRARKVQRFLSQPFHVAEQFTGLPGKYVPVSETIRGFQEILEGKHDDIPESYFLNAGSIDDVVERAASK
;
A
#
# COMPACT_ATOMS: atom_id res chain seq x y z
N MET A 1 -24.74 -2.45 33.39
CA MET A 1 -23.69 -1.58 32.82
C MET A 1 -22.53 -1.69 33.79
N ALA A 2 -21.36 -2.16 33.34
CA ALA A 2 -20.19 -2.12 34.20
C ALA A 2 -19.93 -0.65 34.53
N ASP A 3 -19.67 -0.35 35.81
CA ASP A 3 -19.26 1.00 36.21
C ASP A 3 -17.97 1.33 35.45
N LEU A 4 -18.05 2.24 34.50
CA LEU A 4 -16.90 2.70 33.73
C LEU A 4 -15.99 3.50 34.68
N ASN A 5 -14.73 3.08 34.80
CA ASN A 5 -13.75 3.83 35.58
C ASN A 5 -13.64 5.25 35.05
N THR A 6 -13.85 6.22 35.91
CA THR A 6 -13.83 7.64 35.54
C THR A 6 -12.63 8.32 36.15
N GLY A 7 -11.82 8.93 35.31
CA GLY A 7 -10.68 9.75 35.70
C GLY A 7 -10.92 11.22 35.42
N LYS A 8 -9.93 12.05 35.74
CA LYS A 8 -9.97 13.50 35.49
C LYS A 8 -8.70 13.97 34.78
N LEU A 9 -8.87 14.87 33.82
CA LEU A 9 -7.75 15.51 33.14
C LEU A 9 -6.94 16.34 34.13
N THR A 10 -5.64 16.09 34.16
CA THR A 10 -4.70 16.83 35.02
C THR A 10 -3.78 17.74 34.23
N GLN A 11 -3.43 17.35 32.99
CA GLN A 11 -2.53 18.13 32.13
C GLN A 11 -2.91 17.94 30.66
N ILE A 12 -2.72 18.99 29.87
CA ILE A 12 -2.95 19.01 28.41
C ILE A 12 -1.72 19.63 27.76
N ILE A 13 -1.02 18.86 26.92
CA ILE A 13 0.19 19.29 26.20
C ILE A 13 -0.02 18.98 24.72
N GLY A 14 -0.66 19.90 23.96
CA GLY A 14 -1.00 19.64 22.56
C GLY A 14 -1.89 18.40 22.41
N ALA A 15 -1.41 17.42 21.67
CA ALA A 15 -2.13 16.15 21.42
C ALA A 15 -1.93 15.09 22.53
N VAL A 16 -1.23 15.42 23.62
CA VAL A 16 -0.95 14.53 24.74
C VAL A 16 -1.71 15.00 25.97
N LEU A 17 -2.35 14.09 26.67
CA LEU A 17 -3.17 14.35 27.85
C LEU A 17 -2.74 13.46 29.01
N ASP A 18 -2.67 14.02 30.22
CA ASP A 18 -2.51 13.26 31.44
C ASP A 18 -3.85 13.17 32.18
N ILE A 19 -4.22 11.95 32.56
CA ILE A 19 -5.49 11.63 33.21
C ILE A 19 -5.21 10.86 34.49
N LYS A 20 -5.73 11.35 35.62
CA LYS A 20 -5.64 10.66 36.91
C LYS A 20 -6.91 9.86 37.17
N PHE A 21 -6.75 8.58 37.48
CA PHE A 21 -7.82 7.67 37.84
C PHE A 21 -7.82 7.38 39.34
N PRO A 22 -8.89 6.79 39.90
CA PRO A 22 -8.89 6.24 41.25
C PRO A 22 -7.82 5.16 41.44
N GLU A 23 -7.36 4.99 42.67
CA GLU A 23 -6.35 3.98 43.01
C GLU A 23 -6.79 2.57 42.59
N GLY A 24 -5.94 1.87 41.85
CA GLY A 24 -6.19 0.51 41.38
C GLY A 24 -7.12 0.39 40.17
N GLU A 25 -7.56 1.49 39.57
CA GLU A 25 -8.51 1.53 38.43
C GLU A 25 -7.88 2.06 37.13
N LEU A 26 -6.55 1.94 37.00
CA LEU A 26 -5.86 2.40 35.79
C LEU A 26 -6.25 1.59 34.56
N PRO A 27 -6.56 2.26 33.42
CA PRO A 27 -6.66 1.59 32.15
C PRO A 27 -5.28 1.05 31.71
N GLU A 28 -5.30 0.00 30.91
CA GLU A 28 -4.08 -0.61 30.38
C GLU A 28 -3.50 0.21 29.21
N ILE A 29 -2.24 -0.05 28.89
CA ILE A 29 -1.59 0.53 27.69
C ILE A 29 -2.40 0.11 26.45
N ASN A 30 -2.61 1.06 25.53
CA ASN A 30 -3.44 0.96 24.32
C ASN A 30 -4.95 0.97 24.57
N ASP A 31 -5.42 1.07 25.78
CA ASP A 31 -6.85 1.24 26.03
C ASP A 31 -7.35 2.59 25.56
N ALA A 32 -8.57 2.61 25.07
CA ALA A 32 -9.28 3.83 24.70
C ALA A 32 -9.96 4.48 25.92
N VAL A 33 -9.87 5.77 26.00
CA VAL A 33 -10.55 6.59 27.01
C VAL A 33 -11.35 7.65 26.30
N ASN A 34 -12.63 7.80 26.67
CA ASN A 34 -13.53 8.79 26.10
C ASN A 34 -13.60 10.04 27.00
N ILE A 35 -13.43 11.20 26.41
CA ILE A 35 -13.62 12.49 27.07
C ILE A 35 -14.89 13.10 26.50
N PRO A 36 -16.00 13.17 27.28
CA PRO A 36 -17.24 13.80 26.83
C PRO A 36 -17.03 15.28 26.51
N LEU A 37 -17.52 15.72 25.38
CA LEU A 37 -17.52 17.10 24.91
C LEU A 37 -18.97 17.63 24.87
N GLN A 38 -19.13 18.87 24.49
CA GLN A 38 -20.46 19.45 24.22
C GLN A 38 -21.11 18.80 23.00
N ASP A 39 -22.44 18.92 22.90
CA ASP A 39 -23.26 18.42 21.77
C ASP A 39 -23.15 16.90 21.52
N ASP A 40 -23.13 16.10 22.59
CA ASP A 40 -23.02 14.63 22.56
C ASP A 40 -21.79 14.11 21.81
N LYS A 41 -20.80 14.97 21.60
CA LYS A 41 -19.50 14.58 21.02
C LYS A 41 -18.58 14.04 22.10
N LYS A 42 -17.60 13.30 21.67
CA LYS A 42 -16.52 12.78 22.53
C LYS A 42 -15.18 12.88 21.82
N LEU A 43 -14.13 13.12 22.58
CA LEU A 43 -12.77 12.94 22.14
C LEU A 43 -12.30 11.56 22.62
N VAL A 44 -11.79 10.74 21.71
CA VAL A 44 -11.16 9.46 22.03
C VAL A 44 -9.66 9.67 22.16
N VAL A 45 -9.09 9.20 23.27
CA VAL A 45 -7.66 9.18 23.52
C VAL A 45 -7.21 7.77 23.81
N GLU A 46 -5.94 7.46 23.52
CA GLU A 46 -5.34 6.13 23.74
C GLU A 46 -4.26 6.23 24.80
N VAL A 47 -4.27 5.31 25.76
CA VAL A 47 -3.25 5.23 26.81
C VAL A 47 -1.91 4.82 26.20
N ALA A 48 -0.89 5.67 26.38
CA ALA A 48 0.47 5.44 25.88
C ALA A 48 1.46 5.05 26.97
N GLN A 49 1.29 5.60 28.18
CA GLN A 49 2.21 5.39 29.31
C GLN A 49 1.48 5.44 30.64
N HIS A 50 1.99 4.68 31.61
CA HIS A 50 1.70 4.86 33.05
C HIS A 50 2.79 5.73 33.66
N LEU A 51 2.40 6.86 34.27
CA LEU A 51 3.34 7.82 34.86
C LEU A 51 3.63 7.57 36.34
N GLY A 52 2.86 6.69 36.98
CA GLY A 52 2.80 6.57 38.44
C GLY A 52 1.74 7.50 39.04
N ASP A 53 1.52 7.40 40.36
CA ASP A 53 0.49 8.18 41.08
C ASP A 53 -0.90 8.12 40.41
N ASP A 54 -1.31 6.92 40.01
CA ASP A 54 -2.59 6.63 39.34
C ASP A 54 -2.87 7.48 38.09
N THR A 55 -1.81 7.95 37.42
CA THR A 55 -1.88 8.81 36.25
C THR A 55 -1.41 8.09 35.00
N VAL A 56 -2.18 8.21 33.94
CA VAL A 56 -1.85 7.74 32.59
C VAL A 56 -1.63 8.90 31.65
N ARG A 57 -0.69 8.72 30.74
CA ARG A 57 -0.46 9.64 29.62
C ARG A 57 -1.07 9.08 28.36
N CYS A 58 -1.92 9.87 27.71
CA CYS A 58 -2.70 9.46 26.57
C CYS A 58 -2.40 10.32 25.33
N ILE A 59 -2.66 9.75 24.17
CA ILE A 59 -2.53 10.39 22.86
C ILE A 59 -3.94 10.62 22.31
N ALA A 60 -4.24 11.86 21.90
CA ALA A 60 -5.53 12.21 21.32
C ALA A 60 -5.67 11.73 19.87
N MET A 61 -6.85 11.21 19.54
CA MET A 61 -7.24 10.83 18.18
C MET A 61 -7.97 11.95 17.44
N GLY A 62 -8.19 13.07 18.07
CA GLY A 62 -8.84 14.25 17.53
C GLY A 62 -8.28 15.53 18.13
N PRO A 63 -8.81 16.71 17.73
CA PRO A 63 -8.39 18.00 18.27
C PRO A 63 -8.63 18.10 19.78
N THR A 64 -7.68 18.70 20.49
CA THR A 64 -7.73 18.92 21.94
C THR A 64 -8.21 20.32 22.32
N ASP A 65 -8.64 21.11 21.36
CA ASP A 65 -9.14 22.45 21.57
C ASP A 65 -10.35 22.46 22.50
N GLY A 66 -10.36 23.40 23.44
CA GLY A 66 -11.45 23.54 24.40
C GLY A 66 -11.40 22.60 25.62
N LEU A 67 -10.45 21.69 25.69
CA LEU A 67 -10.25 20.85 26.87
C LEU A 67 -9.76 21.67 28.07
N LYS A 68 -10.21 21.31 29.26
CA LYS A 68 -9.83 21.92 30.51
C LYS A 68 -9.44 20.89 31.55
N ARG A 69 -8.53 21.27 32.45
CA ARG A 69 -8.23 20.45 33.64
C ARG A 69 -9.50 20.19 34.44
N GLY A 70 -9.60 19.01 35.00
CA GLY A 70 -10.74 18.56 35.78
C GLY A 70 -11.91 18.02 35.00
N MET A 71 -11.87 18.06 33.65
CA MET A 71 -12.87 17.38 32.83
C MET A 71 -12.79 15.85 33.06
N GLU A 72 -13.95 15.22 33.02
CA GLU A 72 -14.07 13.78 33.20
C GLU A 72 -13.57 13.02 31.97
N ALA A 73 -12.98 11.86 32.23
CA ALA A 73 -12.53 10.90 31.23
C ALA A 73 -12.97 9.51 31.61
N GLN A 74 -13.62 8.80 30.69
CA GLN A 74 -14.23 7.50 30.93
C GLN A 74 -13.41 6.42 30.22
N ALA A 75 -12.82 5.49 31.00
CA ALA A 75 -12.15 4.32 30.46
C ALA A 75 -13.19 3.39 29.80
N THR A 76 -12.84 2.86 28.61
CA THR A 76 -13.76 1.96 27.87
C THR A 76 -13.57 0.49 28.23
N GLY A 77 -12.50 0.14 28.95
CA GLY A 77 -12.14 -1.23 29.29
C GLY A 77 -11.50 -2.03 28.16
N GLY A 78 -11.02 -1.37 27.10
CA GLY A 78 -10.33 -2.01 26.00
C GLY A 78 -9.81 -1.00 24.97
N SER A 79 -9.11 -1.51 23.96
CA SER A 79 -8.57 -0.68 22.90
C SER A 79 -9.64 -0.12 21.95
N ILE A 80 -9.25 0.80 21.08
CA ILE A 80 -10.13 1.32 20.02
C ILE A 80 -10.65 0.16 19.19
N ARG A 81 -11.98 0.12 18.98
CA ARG A 81 -12.65 -0.90 18.18
C ARG A 81 -13.28 -0.24 16.96
N VAL A 82 -13.13 -0.88 15.81
CA VAL A 82 -13.59 -0.36 14.52
C VAL A 82 -14.54 -1.36 13.84
N PRO A 83 -15.48 -0.86 13.02
CA PRO A 83 -16.41 -1.75 12.30
C PRO A 83 -15.64 -2.61 11.30
N VAL A 84 -16.06 -3.85 11.17
CA VAL A 84 -15.46 -4.84 10.27
C VAL A 84 -16.54 -5.65 9.57
N GLY A 85 -16.22 -6.23 8.43
CA GLY A 85 -17.12 -7.10 7.67
C GLY A 85 -17.52 -6.49 6.33
N GLU A 86 -18.31 -7.24 5.58
CA GLU A 86 -18.73 -6.85 4.23
C GLU A 86 -19.58 -5.58 4.20
N GLU A 87 -20.21 -5.23 5.31
CA GLU A 87 -20.98 -4.00 5.46
C GLU A 87 -20.12 -2.72 5.41
N THR A 88 -18.79 -2.87 5.52
CA THR A 88 -17.83 -1.76 5.34
C THR A 88 -17.43 -1.51 3.90
N LEU A 89 -17.74 -2.43 2.98
CA LEU A 89 -17.46 -2.29 1.56
C LEU A 89 -18.21 -1.10 0.95
N GLY A 90 -17.53 -0.37 0.08
CA GLY A 90 -18.08 0.83 -0.55
C GLY A 90 -18.12 2.06 0.36
N ARG A 91 -17.53 1.98 1.55
CA ARG A 91 -17.60 3.01 2.58
C ARG A 91 -16.23 3.63 2.87
N MET A 92 -16.28 4.82 3.43
CA MET A 92 -15.08 5.59 3.81
C MET A 92 -15.16 5.95 5.29
N PHE A 93 -14.10 5.64 6.05
CA PHE A 93 -14.04 5.79 7.51
C PHE A 93 -12.83 6.60 7.95
N ASN A 94 -12.90 7.15 9.16
CA ASN A 94 -11.76 7.73 9.87
C ASN A 94 -11.04 6.67 10.75
N VAL A 95 -10.05 7.10 11.52
CA VAL A 95 -9.26 6.21 12.41
C VAL A 95 -10.12 5.45 13.43
N LEU A 96 -11.22 6.03 13.87
CA LEU A 96 -12.15 5.43 14.84
C LEU A 96 -13.20 4.53 14.18
N GLY A 97 -13.19 4.42 12.86
CA GLY A 97 -14.21 3.69 12.12
C GLY A 97 -15.54 4.43 12.01
N GLU A 98 -15.53 5.74 12.20
CA GLU A 98 -16.68 6.58 11.95
C GLU A 98 -16.77 6.93 10.47
N PRO A 99 -17.97 6.86 9.84
CA PRO A 99 -18.14 7.19 8.44
C PRO A 99 -17.80 8.66 8.15
N ILE A 100 -17.07 8.88 7.05
CA ILE A 100 -16.76 10.23 6.54
C ILE A 100 -17.25 10.44 5.11
N ASP A 101 -18.09 9.54 4.62
CA ASP A 101 -18.70 9.54 3.28
C ASP A 101 -20.10 10.15 3.26
N GLU A 102 -20.48 10.91 4.28
CA GLU A 102 -21.81 11.54 4.46
C GLU A 102 -22.99 10.55 4.50
N LYS A 103 -22.71 9.26 4.65
CA LYS A 103 -23.72 8.21 4.78
C LYS A 103 -23.87 7.78 6.23
N PRO A 104 -25.03 7.25 6.65
CA PRO A 104 -25.21 6.77 8.01
C PRO A 104 -24.25 5.61 8.32
N ALA A 105 -23.95 5.40 9.60
CA ALA A 105 -23.13 4.29 10.05
C ALA A 105 -23.70 2.94 9.57
N PRO A 106 -22.86 2.00 9.11
CA PRO A 106 -23.34 0.69 8.68
C PRO A 106 -24.03 -0.04 9.84
N GLN A 107 -25.14 -0.69 9.54
CA GLN A 107 -25.95 -1.41 10.51
C GLN A 107 -25.54 -2.87 10.60
N GLY A 108 -25.67 -3.47 11.79
CA GLY A 108 -25.40 -4.90 11.99
C GLY A 108 -23.94 -5.30 11.94
N VAL A 109 -23.03 -4.35 11.94
CA VAL A 109 -21.58 -4.60 11.88
C VAL A 109 -21.02 -5.15 13.17
N LYS A 110 -19.98 -5.95 13.05
CA LYS A 110 -19.12 -6.35 14.17
C LYS A 110 -18.01 -5.33 14.35
N TYR A 111 -17.45 -5.28 15.56
CA TYR A 111 -16.34 -4.40 15.89
C TYR A 111 -15.15 -5.22 16.39
N ASP A 112 -13.99 -5.00 15.83
CA ASP A 112 -12.75 -5.63 16.25
C ASP A 112 -11.74 -4.59 16.78
N PRO A 113 -10.90 -4.96 17.77
CA PRO A 113 -9.89 -4.05 18.31
C PRO A 113 -8.76 -3.83 17.28
N ILE A 114 -8.25 -2.60 17.22
CA ILE A 114 -7.13 -2.28 16.30
C ILE A 114 -5.80 -2.83 16.78
N HIS A 115 -5.63 -3.03 18.08
CA HIS A 115 -4.46 -3.67 18.67
C HIS A 115 -4.68 -5.18 18.76
N ARG A 116 -3.89 -5.91 18.03
CA ARG A 116 -3.97 -7.37 17.89
C ARG A 116 -2.57 -7.93 17.67
N LYS A 117 -2.32 -9.11 18.18
CA LYS A 117 -1.09 -9.85 17.87
C LYS A 117 -1.09 -10.33 16.42
N ALA A 118 0.10 -10.44 15.85
CA ALA A 118 0.28 -11.11 14.57
C ALA A 118 -0.20 -12.57 14.65
N PRO A 119 -0.62 -13.17 13.52
CA PRO A 119 -0.98 -14.58 13.48
C PRO A 119 0.15 -15.46 14.03
N ALA A 120 -0.23 -16.48 14.83
CA ALA A 120 0.73 -17.42 15.36
C ALA A 120 1.41 -18.20 14.22
N PHE A 121 2.62 -18.70 14.47
CA PHE A 121 3.38 -19.46 13.47
C PHE A 121 2.56 -20.63 12.87
N GLU A 122 1.78 -21.31 13.71
CA GLU A 122 0.94 -22.42 13.29
C GLU A 122 -0.23 -22.02 12.38
N GLU A 123 -0.67 -20.77 12.44
CA GLU A 123 -1.77 -20.23 11.63
C GLU A 123 -1.30 -19.77 10.26
N GLN A 124 -0.02 -19.47 10.12
CA GLN A 124 0.56 -18.94 8.88
C GLN A 124 0.62 -20.02 7.79
N SER A 125 0.41 -19.61 6.56
CA SER A 125 0.65 -20.44 5.39
C SER A 125 2.14 -20.43 5.05
N THR A 126 2.70 -21.59 4.82
CA THR A 126 4.10 -21.74 4.35
C THR A 126 4.22 -21.78 2.83
N ALA A 127 3.09 -21.81 2.11
CA ALA A 127 3.09 -21.82 0.66
C ALA A 127 3.55 -20.47 0.10
N THR A 128 4.51 -20.50 -0.81
CA THR A 128 4.93 -19.32 -1.56
C THR A 128 4.24 -19.36 -2.91
N GLU A 129 3.25 -18.52 -3.09
CA GLU A 129 2.45 -18.43 -4.31
C GLU A 129 2.55 -17.03 -4.91
N ILE A 130 2.52 -16.96 -6.25
CA ILE A 130 2.46 -15.70 -6.97
C ILE A 130 1.02 -15.19 -6.91
N LEU A 131 0.86 -13.91 -6.59
CA LEU A 131 -0.37 -13.17 -6.82
C LEU A 131 -0.35 -12.66 -8.26
N GLU A 132 -1.06 -13.31 -9.14
CA GLU A 132 -1.17 -12.90 -10.54
C GLU A 132 -1.96 -11.60 -10.65
N THR A 133 -1.31 -10.52 -11.12
CA THR A 133 -1.92 -9.19 -11.21
C THR A 133 -2.56 -8.90 -12.56
N GLY A 134 -2.21 -9.67 -13.58
CA GLY A 134 -2.62 -9.42 -14.97
C GLY A 134 -1.89 -8.25 -15.62
N ILE A 135 -0.87 -7.71 -14.98
CA ILE A 135 -0.04 -6.60 -15.47
C ILE A 135 1.32 -7.18 -15.87
N LYS A 136 1.62 -7.16 -17.15
CA LYS A 136 2.79 -7.83 -17.73
C LYS A 136 4.10 -7.49 -17.04
N VAL A 137 4.40 -6.21 -16.87
CA VAL A 137 5.67 -5.77 -16.29
C VAL A 137 5.81 -6.19 -14.83
N VAL A 138 4.74 -6.19 -14.08
CA VAL A 138 4.73 -6.63 -12.67
C VAL A 138 4.92 -8.13 -12.60
N ASP A 139 4.09 -8.89 -13.28
CA ASP A 139 4.08 -10.36 -13.18
C ASP A 139 5.38 -10.99 -13.73
N LEU A 140 6.00 -10.36 -14.71
CA LEU A 140 7.25 -10.86 -15.30
C LEU A 140 8.48 -10.51 -14.45
N LEU A 141 8.65 -9.24 -14.08
CA LEU A 141 9.92 -8.69 -13.57
C LEU A 141 9.95 -8.48 -12.06
N CYS A 142 8.81 -8.14 -11.46
CA CYS A 142 8.69 -7.94 -10.02
C CYS A 142 7.41 -8.61 -9.47
N PRO A 143 7.25 -9.93 -9.67
CA PRO A 143 6.03 -10.63 -9.28
C PRO A 143 5.73 -10.47 -7.80
N TYR A 144 4.44 -10.30 -7.48
CA TYR A 144 3.98 -10.14 -6.11
C TYR A 144 3.74 -11.50 -5.47
N GLN A 145 4.22 -11.64 -4.25
CA GLN A 145 3.93 -12.80 -3.43
C GLN A 145 2.57 -12.64 -2.76
N LYS A 146 1.73 -13.65 -2.83
CA LYS A 146 0.49 -13.72 -2.08
C LYS A 146 0.79 -13.71 -0.58
N GLY A 147 0.24 -12.74 0.14
CA GLY A 147 0.60 -12.47 1.54
C GLY A 147 1.91 -11.71 1.73
N GLY A 148 2.53 -11.24 0.65
CA GLY A 148 3.75 -10.45 0.67
C GLY A 148 3.52 -8.96 0.88
N LYS A 149 4.63 -8.26 1.08
CA LYS A 149 4.68 -6.81 1.28
C LYS A 149 5.42 -6.17 0.13
N ILE A 150 4.74 -5.33 -0.63
CA ILE A 150 5.26 -4.69 -1.84
C ILE A 150 5.45 -3.20 -1.56
N GLY A 151 6.66 -2.71 -1.79
CA GLY A 151 6.93 -1.28 -1.80
C GLY A 151 6.65 -0.67 -3.16
N LEU A 152 5.86 0.38 -3.21
CA LEU A 152 5.56 1.15 -4.41
C LEU A 152 6.25 2.50 -4.31
N PHE A 153 7.20 2.73 -5.21
CA PHE A 153 7.99 3.96 -5.29
C PHE A 153 7.58 4.73 -6.53
N GLY A 154 7.51 6.04 -6.42
CA GLY A 154 7.24 6.89 -7.56
C GLY A 154 6.92 8.32 -7.14
N GLY A 155 7.37 9.27 -7.94
CA GLY A 155 7.05 10.68 -7.77
C GLY A 155 5.61 11.00 -8.17
N ALA A 156 5.27 12.28 -8.11
CA ALA A 156 3.96 12.74 -8.56
C ALA A 156 3.80 12.59 -10.10
N GLY A 157 2.62 12.19 -10.53
CA GLY A 157 2.25 12.17 -11.96
C GLY A 157 2.81 11.00 -12.76
N VAL A 158 3.29 9.94 -12.11
CA VAL A 158 3.80 8.73 -12.81
C VAL A 158 2.78 7.59 -12.92
N GLY A 159 1.53 7.84 -12.51
CA GLY A 159 0.44 6.86 -12.63
C GLY A 159 0.29 5.92 -11.43
N LYS A 160 0.78 6.30 -10.25
CA LYS A 160 0.64 5.50 -9.02
C LYS A 160 -0.81 5.14 -8.71
N THR A 161 -1.70 6.12 -8.69
CA THR A 161 -3.12 5.94 -8.41
C THR A 161 -3.81 5.03 -9.43
N VAL A 162 -3.51 5.22 -10.71
CA VAL A 162 -4.06 4.40 -11.79
C VAL A 162 -3.62 2.94 -11.67
N LEU A 163 -2.37 2.69 -11.30
CA LEU A 163 -1.86 1.36 -11.03
C LEU A 163 -2.58 0.69 -9.85
N ILE A 164 -2.79 1.43 -8.77
CA ILE A 164 -3.52 0.95 -7.58
C ILE A 164 -4.96 0.56 -7.96
N GLN A 165 -5.65 1.41 -8.70
CA GLN A 165 -7.01 1.14 -9.15
C GLN A 165 -7.09 -0.10 -10.08
N GLU A 166 -6.14 -0.27 -10.96
CA GLU A 166 -6.07 -1.45 -11.84
C GLU A 166 -5.81 -2.74 -11.06
N LEU A 167 -4.93 -2.69 -10.06
CA LEU A 167 -4.71 -3.82 -9.14
C LEU A 167 -6.00 -4.19 -8.40
N ILE A 168 -6.73 -3.22 -7.88
CA ILE A 168 -8.03 -3.44 -7.21
C ILE A 168 -9.02 -4.09 -8.19
N THR A 169 -9.14 -3.55 -9.39
CA THR A 169 -10.03 -4.07 -10.43
C THR A 169 -9.71 -5.52 -10.77
N ASN A 170 -8.45 -5.82 -11.03
CA ASN A 170 -8.03 -7.15 -11.43
C ASN A 170 -8.20 -8.18 -10.30
N ILE A 171 -7.89 -7.81 -9.07
CA ILE A 171 -8.12 -8.69 -7.91
C ILE A 171 -9.61 -8.93 -7.69
N ALA A 172 -10.46 -7.93 -7.82
CA ALA A 172 -11.90 -8.08 -7.66
C ALA A 172 -12.52 -8.96 -8.76
N GLN A 173 -12.12 -8.76 -10.01
CA GLN A 173 -12.70 -9.46 -11.16
C GLN A 173 -12.18 -10.89 -11.31
N GLU A 174 -10.87 -11.10 -11.18
CA GLU A 174 -10.24 -12.39 -11.48
C GLU A 174 -10.09 -13.28 -10.24
N HIS A 175 -9.90 -12.70 -9.06
CA HIS A 175 -9.69 -13.45 -7.82
C HIS A 175 -10.89 -13.38 -6.85
N GLY A 176 -11.89 -12.55 -7.13
CA GLY A 176 -13.04 -12.35 -6.23
C GLY A 176 -12.67 -11.81 -4.85
N GLY A 177 -11.50 -11.17 -4.74
CA GLY A 177 -10.95 -10.62 -3.51
C GLY A 177 -11.51 -9.24 -3.17
N TYR A 178 -11.24 -8.85 -1.92
CA TYR A 178 -11.57 -7.50 -1.43
C TYR A 178 -10.30 -6.67 -1.27
N SER A 179 -10.47 -5.36 -1.27
CA SER A 179 -9.40 -4.41 -1.06
C SER A 179 -9.71 -3.47 0.08
N VAL A 180 -8.67 -3.08 0.81
CA VAL A 180 -8.73 -2.03 1.82
C VAL A 180 -7.71 -0.97 1.45
N PHE A 181 -8.17 0.26 1.27
CA PHE A 181 -7.29 1.40 1.02
C PHE A 181 -7.13 2.21 2.31
N THR A 182 -5.90 2.41 2.72
CA THR A 182 -5.57 3.16 3.94
C THR A 182 -4.72 4.37 3.59
N GLY A 183 -5.33 5.56 3.68
CA GLY A 183 -4.64 6.84 3.49
C GLY A 183 -4.04 7.33 4.81
N VAL A 184 -2.72 7.40 4.87
CA VAL A 184 -1.97 7.81 6.06
C VAL A 184 -1.28 9.14 5.81
N GLY A 185 -1.77 10.21 6.43
CA GLY A 185 -1.20 11.54 6.36
C GLY A 185 -1.26 12.18 4.97
N GLU A 186 -2.17 11.73 4.12
CA GLU A 186 -2.39 12.28 2.80
C GLU A 186 -3.33 13.50 2.82
N ARG A 187 -3.37 14.23 1.71
CA ARG A 187 -4.25 15.40 1.59
C ARG A 187 -5.69 14.97 1.47
N THR A 188 -6.58 15.68 2.17
CA THR A 188 -8.04 15.43 2.12
C THR A 188 -8.58 15.41 0.69
N ARG A 189 -8.12 16.32 -0.15
CA ARG A 189 -8.55 16.41 -1.55
C ARG A 189 -8.20 15.14 -2.32
N GLU A 190 -6.97 14.64 -2.19
CA GLU A 190 -6.50 13.45 -2.90
C GLU A 190 -7.30 12.19 -2.49
N GLY A 191 -7.64 12.08 -1.20
CA GLY A 191 -8.48 11.00 -0.70
C GLY A 191 -9.90 11.07 -1.26
N ASN A 192 -10.46 12.27 -1.36
CA ASN A 192 -11.79 12.48 -1.92
C ASN A 192 -11.82 12.23 -3.44
N ASP A 193 -10.82 12.72 -4.17
CA ASP A 193 -10.68 12.46 -5.59
C ASP A 193 -10.60 10.95 -5.86
N LEU A 194 -9.78 10.22 -5.10
CA LEU A 194 -9.65 8.76 -5.20
C LEU A 194 -11.00 8.04 -4.94
N TYR A 195 -11.76 8.48 -3.96
CA TYR A 195 -13.08 7.91 -3.66
C TYR A 195 -14.03 8.01 -4.86
N TYR A 196 -14.12 9.18 -5.48
CA TYR A 196 -14.96 9.38 -6.66
C TYR A 196 -14.43 8.62 -7.89
N GLU A 197 -13.13 8.59 -8.10
CA GLU A 197 -12.52 7.78 -9.17
C GLU A 197 -12.82 6.29 -9.02
N MET A 198 -12.85 5.77 -7.79
CA MET A 198 -13.25 4.38 -7.53
C MET A 198 -14.74 4.12 -7.78
N ILE A 199 -15.59 5.11 -7.55
CA ILE A 199 -17.02 5.03 -7.92
C ILE A 199 -17.16 4.98 -9.43
N GLU A 200 -16.49 5.86 -10.16
CA GLU A 200 -16.54 5.94 -11.63
C GLU A 200 -16.00 4.67 -12.30
N SER A 201 -14.93 4.10 -11.76
CA SER A 201 -14.35 2.84 -12.25
C SER A 201 -15.12 1.58 -11.83
N GLY A 202 -16.11 1.73 -10.93
CA GLY A 202 -16.96 0.61 -10.49
C GLY A 202 -16.28 -0.36 -9.52
N VAL A 203 -15.13 0.01 -8.93
CA VAL A 203 -14.40 -0.87 -8.00
C VAL A 203 -14.71 -0.59 -6.53
N ILE A 204 -15.46 0.47 -6.25
CA ILE A 204 -15.77 0.88 -4.87
C ILE A 204 -16.51 -0.21 -4.08
N ASP A 205 -17.40 -0.97 -4.72
CA ASP A 205 -18.21 -2.01 -4.05
C ASP A 205 -17.38 -3.18 -3.50
N LYS A 206 -16.13 -3.29 -3.89
CA LYS A 206 -15.17 -4.30 -3.42
C LYS A 206 -14.07 -3.72 -2.53
N THR A 207 -14.20 -2.44 -2.17
CA THR A 207 -13.16 -1.69 -1.47
C THR A 207 -13.71 -1.02 -0.22
N THR A 208 -12.97 -1.15 0.88
CA THR A 208 -13.16 -0.34 2.09
C THR A 208 -12.06 0.70 2.16
N MET A 209 -12.41 1.95 2.47
CA MET A 209 -11.45 3.06 2.55
C MET A 209 -11.37 3.62 3.96
N VAL A 210 -10.16 3.88 4.42
CA VAL A 210 -9.89 4.45 5.74
C VAL A 210 -8.87 5.58 5.59
N PHE A 211 -9.15 6.74 6.18
CA PHE A 211 -8.26 7.91 6.09
C PHE A 211 -7.93 8.48 7.46
N GLY A 212 -6.64 8.71 7.70
CA GLY A 212 -6.09 9.59 8.72
C GLY A 212 -5.31 10.69 8.02
N GLN A 213 -5.94 11.84 7.82
CA GLN A 213 -5.48 12.87 6.90
C GLN A 213 -4.37 13.75 7.49
N MET A 214 -3.72 14.53 6.62
CA MET A 214 -2.59 15.39 6.97
C MET A 214 -2.91 16.43 8.07
N ASN A 215 -4.16 16.90 8.13
CA ASN A 215 -4.62 17.89 9.11
C ASN A 215 -5.06 17.26 10.45
N GLU A 216 -5.11 15.96 10.55
CA GLU A 216 -5.47 15.27 11.79
C GLU A 216 -4.27 15.16 12.75
N PRO A 217 -4.53 15.02 14.07
CA PRO A 217 -3.47 14.87 15.06
C PRO A 217 -2.56 13.66 14.78
N PRO A 218 -1.32 13.69 15.29
CA PRO A 218 -0.37 12.59 15.06
C PRO A 218 -0.87 11.23 15.57
N GLY A 219 -1.68 11.20 16.63
CA GLY A 219 -2.30 9.96 17.11
C GLY A 219 -3.20 9.31 16.06
N ALA A 220 -4.05 10.08 15.39
CA ALA A 220 -4.90 9.58 14.33
C ALA A 220 -4.08 9.07 13.13
N ARG A 221 -3.08 9.83 12.68
CA ARG A 221 -2.19 9.43 11.58
C ARG A 221 -1.37 8.19 11.90
N MET A 222 -0.99 7.99 13.16
CA MET A 222 -0.24 6.82 13.62
C MET A 222 -1.11 5.56 13.70
N ARG A 223 -2.40 5.69 13.99
CA ARG A 223 -3.31 4.55 14.24
C ARG A 223 -4.19 4.15 13.05
N VAL A 224 -4.36 5.03 12.08
CA VAL A 224 -5.21 4.74 10.91
C VAL A 224 -4.74 3.51 10.13
N GLY A 225 -3.43 3.28 10.06
CA GLY A 225 -2.86 2.06 9.46
C GLY A 225 -3.35 0.78 10.14
N LEU A 226 -3.45 0.80 11.46
CA LEU A 226 -3.99 -0.33 12.24
C LEU A 226 -5.50 -0.50 12.01
N THR A 227 -6.24 0.58 11.84
CA THR A 227 -7.68 0.52 11.51
C THR A 227 -7.90 -0.20 10.18
N GLY A 228 -7.22 0.21 9.13
CA GLY A 228 -7.30 -0.44 7.81
C GLY A 228 -6.85 -1.90 7.86
N LEU A 229 -5.77 -2.18 8.55
CA LEU A 229 -5.27 -3.54 8.72
C LEU A 229 -6.27 -4.44 9.48
N THR A 230 -6.94 -3.92 10.50
CA THR A 230 -7.99 -4.66 11.23
C THR A 230 -9.16 -5.03 10.33
N MET A 231 -9.59 -4.13 9.46
CA MET A 231 -10.63 -4.42 8.47
C MET A 231 -10.17 -5.48 7.46
N ALA A 232 -8.94 -5.40 6.99
CA ALA A 232 -8.34 -6.40 6.10
C ALA A 232 -8.22 -7.78 6.77
N GLU A 233 -7.82 -7.84 8.02
CA GLU A 233 -7.72 -9.08 8.79
C GLU A 233 -9.08 -9.77 8.95
N ASN A 234 -10.15 -9.01 9.09
CA ASN A 234 -11.49 -9.58 9.15
C ASN A 234 -11.87 -10.29 7.84
N PHE A 235 -11.60 -9.68 6.70
CA PHE A 235 -11.83 -10.29 5.39
C PHE A 235 -10.98 -11.55 5.19
N ARG A 236 -9.71 -11.54 5.61
CA ARG A 236 -8.85 -12.72 5.57
C ARG A 236 -9.34 -13.85 6.46
N ASP A 237 -9.63 -13.55 7.73
CA ASP A 237 -9.82 -14.56 8.77
C ASP A 237 -11.26 -15.08 8.84
N ARG A 238 -12.26 -14.25 8.56
CA ARG A 238 -13.69 -14.61 8.64
C ARG A 238 -14.32 -14.87 7.29
N SER A 239 -14.00 -14.08 6.28
CA SER A 239 -14.51 -14.27 4.93
C SER A 239 -13.66 -15.19 4.06
N GLY A 240 -12.46 -15.57 4.54
CA GLY A 240 -11.55 -16.46 3.82
C GLY A 240 -11.10 -15.89 2.46
N LYS A 241 -10.97 -14.57 2.37
CA LYS A 241 -10.65 -13.87 1.12
C LYS A 241 -9.16 -13.60 0.98
N ASP A 242 -8.75 -13.45 -0.26
CA ASP A 242 -7.49 -12.80 -0.61
C ASP A 242 -7.72 -11.29 -0.63
N VAL A 243 -7.00 -10.58 0.21
CA VAL A 243 -7.19 -9.15 0.45
C VAL A 243 -5.98 -8.38 -0.06
N LEU A 244 -6.22 -7.30 -0.80
CA LEU A 244 -5.21 -6.28 -1.04
C LEU A 244 -5.35 -5.17 0.00
N LEU A 245 -4.26 -4.89 0.69
CA LEU A 245 -4.16 -3.76 1.61
C LEU A 245 -3.23 -2.71 1.02
N PHE A 246 -3.78 -1.54 0.72
CA PHE A 246 -3.00 -0.38 0.28
C PHE A 246 -2.73 0.54 1.46
N ILE A 247 -1.49 0.95 1.62
CA ILE A 247 -1.06 1.93 2.63
C ILE A 247 -0.38 3.08 1.90
N ASP A 248 -1.01 4.21 1.86
CA ASP A 248 -0.47 5.43 1.24
C ASP A 248 -0.48 6.58 2.25
N ASN A 249 0.60 6.91 2.89
CA ASN A 249 1.98 6.52 2.69
C ASN A 249 2.56 5.93 3.99
N ILE A 250 3.29 4.84 3.92
CA ILE A 250 3.86 4.19 5.12
C ILE A 250 4.87 5.08 5.85
N PHE A 251 5.57 5.97 5.15
CA PHE A 251 6.46 6.95 5.77
C PHE A 251 5.72 7.87 6.75
N ARG A 252 4.47 8.23 6.46
CA ARG A 252 3.65 9.09 7.32
C ARG A 252 3.29 8.42 8.63
N PHE A 253 3.13 7.11 8.64
CA PHE A 253 3.01 6.31 9.87
C PHE A 253 4.24 6.50 10.77
N THR A 254 5.43 6.37 10.22
CA THR A 254 6.69 6.58 10.93
C THR A 254 6.83 8.01 11.43
N GLN A 255 6.52 9.00 10.60
CA GLN A 255 6.58 10.41 10.94
C GLN A 255 5.62 10.76 12.10
N ALA A 256 4.38 10.28 12.05
CA ALA A 256 3.44 10.46 13.13
C ALA A 256 3.92 9.83 14.44
N GLY A 257 4.54 8.65 14.36
CA GLY A 257 5.19 8.00 15.51
C GLY A 257 6.31 8.82 16.11
N SER A 258 7.11 9.52 15.30
CA SER A 258 8.17 10.40 15.80
C SER A 258 7.60 11.64 16.50
N GLU A 259 6.55 12.23 15.97
CA GLU A 259 5.84 13.35 16.60
C GLU A 259 5.27 12.96 17.98
N VAL A 260 4.60 11.81 18.03
CA VAL A 260 4.06 11.25 19.29
C VAL A 260 5.18 10.99 20.29
N SER A 261 6.27 10.37 19.86
CA SER A 261 7.42 10.08 20.73
C SER A 261 8.04 11.33 21.34
N ALA A 262 8.16 12.40 20.56
CA ALA A 262 8.64 13.70 21.03
C ALA A 262 7.67 14.30 22.07
N LEU A 263 6.37 14.25 21.83
CA LEU A 263 5.34 14.74 22.77
C LEU A 263 5.31 13.91 24.07
N LEU A 264 5.64 12.62 24.01
CA LEU A 264 5.77 11.75 25.17
C LEU A 264 7.07 11.99 25.97
N GLY A 265 7.97 12.85 25.48
CA GLY A 265 9.23 13.17 26.12
C GLY A 265 10.28 12.06 26.01
N ARG A 266 10.17 11.17 25.05
CA ARG A 266 11.18 10.14 24.79
C ARG A 266 12.41 10.74 24.13
N MET A 267 13.59 10.24 24.52
CA MET A 267 14.84 10.67 23.88
C MET A 267 14.87 10.19 22.42
N PRO A 268 15.09 11.08 21.45
CA PRO A 268 15.14 10.69 20.04
C PRO A 268 16.35 9.80 19.73
N SER A 269 16.18 8.93 18.74
CA SER A 269 17.25 8.14 18.15
C SER A 269 17.90 8.88 16.96
N ALA A 270 18.59 8.16 16.08
CA ALA A 270 19.24 8.73 14.92
C ALA A 270 18.24 9.54 14.05
N VAL A 271 18.71 10.69 13.55
CA VAL A 271 17.94 11.60 12.67
C VAL A 271 16.64 12.12 13.29
N GLY A 272 16.49 12.02 14.63
CA GLY A 272 15.30 12.51 15.34
C GLY A 272 14.11 11.54 15.37
N TYR A 273 14.28 10.32 14.87
CA TYR A 273 13.23 9.30 14.93
C TYR A 273 13.03 8.73 16.34
N GLN A 274 11.88 8.12 16.57
CA GLN A 274 11.55 7.44 17.82
C GLN A 274 12.48 6.24 18.07
N PRO A 275 12.86 5.96 19.33
CA PRO A 275 13.65 4.79 19.64
C PRO A 275 12.91 3.46 19.40
N THR A 276 11.59 3.51 19.32
CA THR A 276 10.68 2.38 19.10
C THR A 276 10.34 2.16 17.62
N LEU A 277 10.98 2.84 16.68
CA LEU A 277 10.69 2.80 15.25
C LEU A 277 10.60 1.38 14.70
N GLN A 278 11.63 0.57 14.96
CA GLN A 278 11.68 -0.81 14.45
C GLN A 278 10.57 -1.69 15.05
N THR A 279 10.29 -1.53 16.33
CA THR A 279 9.24 -2.29 17.02
C THR A 279 7.84 -1.91 16.51
N GLU A 280 7.59 -0.62 16.33
CA GLU A 280 6.30 -0.12 15.80
C GLU A 280 6.08 -0.58 14.37
N MET A 281 7.08 -0.47 13.52
CA MET A 281 7.02 -0.95 12.14
C MET A 281 6.84 -2.46 12.09
N GLY A 282 7.59 -3.21 12.88
CA GLY A 282 7.47 -4.68 12.98
C GLY A 282 6.09 -5.12 13.45
N ALA A 283 5.53 -4.47 14.45
CA ALA A 283 4.19 -4.79 14.96
C ALA A 283 3.09 -4.62 13.89
N LEU A 284 3.22 -3.63 13.01
CA LEU A 284 2.32 -3.44 11.88
C LEU A 284 2.57 -4.51 10.80
N GLN A 285 3.81 -4.66 10.36
CA GLN A 285 4.18 -5.45 9.19
C GLN A 285 3.98 -6.96 9.40
N GLU A 286 4.23 -7.48 10.59
CA GLU A 286 4.08 -8.90 10.90
C GLU A 286 2.62 -9.39 10.92
N ARG A 287 1.66 -8.49 11.03
CA ARG A 287 0.24 -8.82 10.90
C ARG A 287 -0.18 -9.04 9.44
N ILE A 288 0.59 -8.50 8.51
CA ILE A 288 0.36 -8.59 7.06
C ILE A 288 0.97 -9.88 6.56
N THR A 289 0.18 -10.94 6.46
CA THR A 289 0.67 -12.26 6.05
C THR A 289 -0.46 -13.14 5.53
N SER A 290 -0.10 -14.23 4.87
CA SER A 290 -1.01 -15.31 4.54
C SER A 290 -1.24 -16.23 5.73
N THR A 291 -2.49 -16.59 5.94
CA THR A 291 -2.90 -17.65 6.89
C THR A 291 -3.51 -18.83 6.15
N LYS A 292 -3.80 -19.90 6.86
CA LYS A 292 -4.52 -21.06 6.31
C LYS A 292 -5.95 -20.74 5.85
N LYS A 293 -6.48 -19.56 6.22
CA LYS A 293 -7.84 -19.12 5.90
C LYS A 293 -7.91 -18.18 4.69
N GLY A 294 -6.91 -17.36 4.53
CA GLY A 294 -6.86 -16.35 3.47
C GLY A 294 -5.52 -15.61 3.48
N SER A 295 -5.41 -14.56 2.68
CA SER A 295 -4.18 -13.77 2.60
C SER A 295 -4.44 -12.28 2.68
N ILE A 296 -3.45 -11.53 3.20
CA ILE A 296 -3.33 -10.09 3.03
C ILE A 296 -2.03 -9.83 2.27
N THR A 297 -2.14 -9.27 1.08
CA THR A 297 -1.01 -8.76 0.32
C THR A 297 -1.04 -7.25 0.41
N SER A 298 0.05 -6.62 0.86
CA SER A 298 0.09 -5.17 0.97
C SER A 298 0.89 -4.52 -0.14
N VAL A 299 0.36 -3.41 -0.63
CA VAL A 299 1.06 -2.47 -1.51
C VAL A 299 1.21 -1.16 -0.74
N GLN A 300 2.44 -0.84 -0.38
CA GLN A 300 2.77 0.28 0.49
C GLN A 300 3.51 1.34 -0.31
N ALA A 301 2.92 2.51 -0.46
CA ALA A 301 3.63 3.65 -1.02
C ALA A 301 4.71 4.09 -0.05
N VAL A 302 5.93 4.22 -0.53
CA VAL A 302 7.09 4.59 0.28
C VAL A 302 7.64 5.93 -0.22
N TYR A 303 7.66 6.90 0.66
CA TYR A 303 8.36 8.16 0.45
C TYR A 303 9.78 8.04 1.01
N VAL A 304 10.75 8.47 0.24
CA VAL A 304 12.16 8.46 0.64
C VAL A 304 12.61 9.92 0.82
N PRO A 305 12.81 10.38 2.07
CA PRO A 305 13.25 11.75 2.31
C PRO A 305 14.59 12.06 1.63
N ALA A 306 14.63 13.15 0.86
CA ALA A 306 15.82 13.60 0.12
C ALA A 306 16.47 12.52 -0.78
N ASP A 307 15.68 11.54 -1.22
CA ASP A 307 16.15 10.37 -1.98
C ASP A 307 17.25 9.55 -1.27
N ASP A 308 17.33 9.69 0.06
CA ASP A 308 18.30 8.98 0.89
C ASP A 308 17.75 7.65 1.41
N LEU A 309 18.12 6.56 0.75
CA LEU A 309 17.75 5.20 1.13
C LEU A 309 18.35 4.73 2.46
N THR A 310 19.32 5.47 2.99
CA THR A 310 19.95 5.17 4.29
C THR A 310 19.22 5.81 5.47
N ASP A 311 18.25 6.69 5.20
CA ASP A 311 17.37 7.24 6.23
C ASP A 311 16.68 6.11 7.01
N PRO A 312 16.61 6.18 8.36
CA PRO A 312 16.05 5.09 9.17
C PRO A 312 14.64 4.67 8.83
N ALA A 313 13.77 5.57 8.36
CA ALA A 313 12.39 5.24 8.04
C ALA A 313 12.29 4.34 6.80
N PRO A 314 12.80 4.72 5.61
CA PRO A 314 12.81 3.81 4.47
C PRO A 314 13.64 2.56 4.72
N ALA A 315 14.80 2.65 5.39
CA ALA A 315 15.64 1.49 5.69
C ALA A 315 14.90 0.42 6.49
N ASN A 316 14.16 0.81 7.53
CA ASN A 316 13.33 -0.13 8.30
C ASN A 316 12.17 -0.69 7.47
N THR A 317 11.56 0.11 6.61
CA THR A 317 10.49 -0.35 5.71
C THR A 317 11.02 -1.39 4.72
N PHE A 318 12.14 -1.13 4.08
CA PHE A 318 12.78 -2.05 3.12
C PHE A 318 13.07 -3.44 3.70
N ALA A 319 13.43 -3.51 4.98
CA ALA A 319 13.70 -4.79 5.64
C ALA A 319 12.49 -5.73 5.64
N HIS A 320 11.29 -5.20 5.54
CA HIS A 320 10.05 -5.96 5.53
C HIS A 320 9.51 -6.26 4.12
N LEU A 321 10.01 -5.60 3.09
CA LEU A 321 9.48 -5.74 1.73
C LEU A 321 9.92 -7.03 1.03
N ASP A 322 8.99 -7.66 0.34
CA ASP A 322 9.22 -8.85 -0.49
C ASP A 322 9.44 -8.50 -1.96
N ALA A 323 8.85 -7.41 -2.41
CA ALA A 323 9.01 -6.89 -3.75
C ALA A 323 9.00 -5.35 -3.76
N THR A 324 9.59 -4.79 -4.79
CA THR A 324 9.67 -3.34 -5.00
C THR A 324 9.26 -3.02 -6.43
N THR A 325 8.25 -2.17 -6.58
CA THR A 325 7.82 -1.63 -7.87
C THR A 325 8.18 -0.16 -7.93
N VAL A 326 9.04 0.22 -8.85
CA VAL A 326 9.51 1.58 -9.05
C VAL A 326 8.83 2.19 -10.27
N LEU A 327 8.08 3.26 -10.08
CA LEU A 327 7.49 4.05 -11.15
C LEU A 327 8.43 5.21 -11.51
N ALA A 328 8.88 5.26 -12.76
CA ALA A 328 9.87 6.21 -13.21
C ALA A 328 9.27 7.25 -14.18
N ARG A 329 9.60 8.52 -13.95
CA ARG A 329 9.17 9.61 -14.83
C ARG A 329 9.76 9.46 -16.23
N SER A 330 11.01 9.01 -16.35
CA SER A 330 11.66 8.75 -17.63
C SER A 330 10.91 7.75 -18.50
N ILE A 331 10.25 6.76 -17.90
CA ILE A 331 9.41 5.79 -18.61
C ILE A 331 8.07 6.43 -18.99
N ALA A 332 7.46 7.21 -18.10
CA ALA A 332 6.21 7.93 -18.38
C ALA A 332 6.37 8.96 -19.53
N GLU A 333 7.51 9.63 -19.62
CA GLU A 333 7.83 10.57 -20.69
C GLU A 333 7.93 9.90 -22.07
N LEU A 334 8.20 8.60 -22.11
CA LEU A 334 8.16 7.79 -23.33
C LEU A 334 6.73 7.34 -23.72
N GLY A 335 5.73 7.72 -22.93
CA GLY A 335 4.34 7.28 -23.13
C GLY A 335 4.10 5.80 -22.79
N ILE A 336 4.98 5.19 -22.01
CA ILE A 336 4.89 3.79 -21.57
C ILE A 336 4.20 3.75 -20.23
N TYR A 337 2.99 3.15 -20.18
CA TYR A 337 2.19 2.96 -18.97
C TYR A 337 1.76 1.48 -18.81
N PRO A 338 1.86 0.90 -17.61
CA PRO A 338 2.35 1.53 -16.37
C PRO A 338 3.84 1.87 -16.48
N ALA A 339 4.23 3.00 -15.90
CA ALA A 339 5.59 3.54 -16.00
C ALA A 339 6.57 2.83 -15.03
N VAL A 340 6.48 1.53 -14.94
CA VAL A 340 7.33 0.68 -14.07
C VAL A 340 8.73 0.60 -14.67
N ASP A 341 9.74 0.93 -13.87
CA ASP A 341 11.13 0.76 -14.26
C ASP A 341 11.51 -0.72 -14.20
N PRO A 342 11.82 -1.35 -15.34
CA PRO A 342 12.07 -2.78 -15.40
C PRO A 342 13.43 -3.20 -14.81
N LEU A 343 14.35 -2.27 -14.61
CA LEU A 343 15.69 -2.52 -14.09
C LEU A 343 15.80 -2.23 -12.59
N GLU A 344 15.04 -1.26 -12.09
CA GLU A 344 15.04 -0.88 -10.68
C GLU A 344 14.00 -1.66 -9.84
N SER A 345 12.99 -2.23 -10.48
CA SER A 345 11.97 -3.03 -9.81
C SER A 345 12.45 -4.45 -9.56
N THR A 346 12.21 -4.97 -8.36
CA THR A 346 12.74 -6.27 -7.92
C THR A 346 11.67 -7.08 -7.17
N SER A 347 11.87 -8.40 -7.10
CA SER A 347 11.08 -9.29 -6.27
C SER A 347 11.91 -10.47 -5.75
N ARG A 348 11.72 -10.80 -4.48
CA ARG A 348 12.39 -11.94 -3.85
C ARG A 348 11.93 -13.28 -4.40
N ILE A 349 10.68 -13.35 -4.88
CA ILE A 349 10.12 -14.58 -5.46
C ILE A 349 10.48 -14.79 -6.92
N LEU A 350 11.19 -13.86 -7.56
CA LEU A 350 11.76 -14.09 -8.89
C LEU A 350 12.96 -15.03 -8.78
N ASP A 351 12.67 -16.28 -8.52
CA ASP A 351 13.61 -17.38 -8.32
C ASP A 351 13.10 -18.60 -9.10
N PRO A 352 13.97 -19.35 -9.81
CA PRO A 352 13.55 -20.48 -10.65
C PRO A 352 12.81 -21.57 -9.87
N HIS A 353 13.05 -21.72 -8.56
CA HIS A 353 12.37 -22.70 -7.72
C HIS A 353 10.95 -22.29 -7.34
N ILE A 354 10.59 -21.00 -7.49
CA ILE A 354 9.28 -20.44 -7.15
C ILE A 354 8.45 -20.19 -8.40
N VAL A 355 9.00 -19.39 -9.33
CA VAL A 355 8.27 -18.99 -10.55
C VAL A 355 8.44 -19.99 -11.70
N GLY A 356 9.38 -20.92 -11.60
CA GLY A 356 9.75 -21.84 -12.66
C GLY A 356 10.91 -21.33 -13.53
N GLU A 357 11.61 -22.26 -14.15
CA GLU A 357 12.81 -21.99 -14.94
C GLU A 357 12.51 -21.09 -16.16
N GLU A 358 11.42 -21.34 -16.84
CA GLU A 358 11.03 -20.59 -18.05
C GLU A 358 10.75 -19.11 -17.73
N HIS A 359 9.94 -18.84 -16.74
CA HIS A 359 9.64 -17.48 -16.27
C HIS A 359 10.92 -16.75 -15.87
N TYR A 360 11.73 -17.37 -15.02
CA TYR A 360 12.97 -16.79 -14.54
C TYR A 360 13.93 -16.46 -15.69
N LYS A 361 14.12 -17.39 -16.64
CA LYS A 361 14.98 -17.20 -17.80
C LYS A 361 14.52 -16.04 -18.69
N VAL A 362 13.22 -15.97 -18.98
CA VAL A 362 12.65 -14.89 -19.81
C VAL A 362 12.81 -13.54 -19.10
N ALA A 363 12.50 -13.47 -17.81
CA ALA A 363 12.65 -12.25 -17.02
C ALA A 363 14.09 -11.74 -17.01
N ARG A 364 15.06 -12.63 -16.78
CA ARG A 364 16.49 -12.27 -16.79
C ARG A 364 16.95 -11.83 -18.17
N SER A 365 16.53 -12.53 -19.21
CA SER A 365 16.88 -12.16 -20.59
C SER A 365 16.31 -10.78 -20.98
N VAL A 366 15.11 -10.45 -20.53
CA VAL A 366 14.52 -9.11 -20.72
C VAL A 366 15.36 -8.05 -19.99
N GLN A 367 15.74 -8.30 -18.74
CA GLN A 367 16.57 -7.36 -17.97
C GLN A 367 17.95 -7.16 -18.60
N GLU A 368 18.60 -8.23 -19.03
CA GLU A 368 19.91 -8.17 -19.73
C GLU A 368 19.82 -7.38 -21.04
N LEU A 369 18.77 -7.62 -21.83
CA LEU A 369 18.54 -6.90 -23.09
C LEU A 369 18.34 -5.40 -22.85
N LEU A 370 17.52 -5.02 -21.87
CA LEU A 370 17.25 -3.63 -21.53
C LEU A 370 18.48 -2.95 -20.90
N GLN A 371 19.26 -3.67 -20.11
CA GLN A 371 20.52 -3.15 -19.56
C GLN A 371 21.52 -2.86 -20.68
N ARG A 372 21.66 -3.79 -21.61
CA ARG A 372 22.53 -3.60 -22.78
C ARG A 372 22.08 -2.41 -23.64
N TYR A 373 20.77 -2.27 -23.83
CA TYR A 373 20.21 -1.14 -24.55
C TYR A 373 20.52 0.19 -23.85
N LYS A 374 20.41 0.24 -22.53
CA LYS A 374 20.76 1.44 -21.74
C LYS A 374 22.22 1.83 -21.94
N GLU A 375 23.14 0.88 -21.96
CA GLU A 375 24.56 1.14 -22.26
C GLU A 375 24.79 1.67 -23.69
N LEU A 376 24.05 1.13 -24.66
CA LEU A 376 24.15 1.57 -26.05
C LEU A 376 23.53 2.94 -26.32
N GLN A 377 22.60 3.40 -25.47
CA GLN A 377 21.97 4.72 -25.67
C GLN A 377 22.97 5.88 -25.68
N ASP A 378 24.00 5.84 -24.86
CA ASP A 378 25.04 6.88 -24.83
C ASP A 378 25.83 6.87 -26.12
N ILE A 379 26.12 5.70 -26.66
CA ILE A 379 26.82 5.54 -27.95
C ILE A 379 25.95 6.06 -29.09
N ILE A 380 24.66 5.70 -29.07
CA ILE A 380 23.70 6.16 -30.10
C ILE A 380 23.55 7.68 -30.09
N ALA A 381 23.51 8.29 -28.90
CA ALA A 381 23.39 9.74 -28.77
C ALA A 381 24.58 10.53 -29.32
N ILE A 382 25.79 9.95 -29.25
CA ILE A 382 27.04 10.60 -29.68
C ILE A 382 27.37 10.28 -31.13
N LEU A 383 27.29 9.01 -31.52
CA LEU A 383 27.77 8.50 -32.80
C LEU A 383 26.67 8.16 -33.81
N GLY A 384 25.43 8.02 -33.34
CA GLY A 384 24.31 7.57 -34.18
C GLY A 384 24.17 6.04 -34.26
N MET A 385 23.05 5.60 -34.81
CA MET A 385 22.71 4.18 -34.97
C MET A 385 23.62 3.47 -35.98
N ASP A 386 24.11 4.16 -36.97
CA ASP A 386 24.87 3.57 -38.08
C ASP A 386 26.24 3.05 -37.67
N GLU A 387 26.78 3.58 -36.57
CA GLU A 387 28.09 3.19 -36.02
C GLU A 387 28.00 1.92 -35.12
N LEU A 388 26.80 1.42 -34.85
CA LEU A 388 26.64 0.18 -34.10
C LEU A 388 26.98 -1.05 -34.95
N SER A 389 27.50 -2.08 -34.29
CA SER A 389 27.61 -3.42 -34.89
C SER A 389 26.24 -3.97 -35.28
N GLU A 390 26.20 -4.89 -36.24
CA GLU A 390 24.91 -5.52 -36.63
C GLU A 390 24.24 -6.25 -35.45
N ASP A 391 25.03 -6.88 -34.58
CA ASP A 391 24.50 -7.51 -33.36
C ASP A 391 23.90 -6.47 -32.40
N ASP A 392 24.55 -5.32 -32.19
CA ASP A 392 24.01 -4.26 -31.36
C ASP A 392 22.75 -3.60 -31.96
N LYS A 393 22.65 -3.52 -33.28
CA LYS A 393 21.42 -3.06 -33.95
C LYS A 393 20.24 -3.99 -33.69
N ILE A 394 20.48 -5.30 -33.70
CA ILE A 394 19.45 -6.30 -33.33
C ILE A 394 19.02 -6.11 -31.88
N VAL A 395 19.99 -5.96 -30.97
CA VAL A 395 19.72 -5.68 -29.55
C VAL A 395 18.85 -4.45 -29.37
N VAL A 396 19.19 -3.35 -29.99
CA VAL A 396 18.43 -2.09 -29.91
C VAL A 396 17.00 -2.26 -30.46
N ASN A 397 16.85 -2.92 -31.60
CA ASN A 397 15.56 -3.16 -32.22
C ASN A 397 14.63 -4.00 -31.30
N ARG A 398 15.14 -5.11 -30.79
CA ARG A 398 14.38 -5.97 -29.88
C ARG A 398 14.12 -5.30 -28.52
N ALA A 399 15.08 -4.56 -27.99
CA ALA A 399 14.93 -3.81 -26.73
C ALA A 399 13.84 -2.77 -26.80
N ARG A 400 13.73 -2.03 -27.90
CA ARG A 400 12.65 -1.07 -28.14
C ARG A 400 11.28 -1.73 -28.20
N LYS A 401 11.18 -2.90 -28.84
CA LYS A 401 9.96 -3.70 -28.87
C LYS A 401 9.57 -4.20 -27.48
N VAL A 402 10.52 -4.75 -26.73
CA VAL A 402 10.32 -5.19 -25.36
C VAL A 402 9.87 -4.04 -24.49
N GLN A 403 10.50 -2.89 -24.54
CA GLN A 403 10.16 -1.72 -23.76
C GLN A 403 8.71 -1.25 -24.03
N ARG A 404 8.30 -1.21 -25.28
CA ARG A 404 6.93 -0.86 -25.68
C ARG A 404 5.92 -1.94 -25.30
N PHE A 405 6.29 -3.21 -25.38
CA PHE A 405 5.45 -4.33 -25.00
C PHE A 405 5.24 -4.46 -23.48
N LEU A 406 6.09 -3.83 -22.66
CA LEU A 406 5.87 -3.69 -21.23
C LEU A 406 4.68 -2.79 -20.90
N SER A 407 4.26 -1.92 -21.82
CA SER A 407 3.03 -1.16 -21.69
C SER A 407 1.79 -2.04 -21.90
N GLN A 408 0.68 -1.66 -21.30
CA GLN A 408 -0.60 -2.33 -21.54
C GLN A 408 -1.76 -1.38 -21.22
N PRO A 409 -2.90 -1.52 -21.92
CA PRO A 409 -4.08 -0.73 -21.62
C PRO A 409 -4.76 -1.22 -20.34
N PHE A 410 -5.12 -0.29 -19.48
CA PHE A 410 -5.81 -0.56 -18.22
C PHE A 410 -7.32 -0.37 -18.33
N HIS A 411 -8.10 -1.22 -17.65
CA HIS A 411 -9.55 -1.09 -17.57
C HIS A 411 -9.97 0.26 -16.98
N VAL A 412 -9.30 0.69 -15.93
CA VAL A 412 -9.59 1.97 -15.26
C VAL A 412 -9.23 3.21 -16.07
N ALA A 413 -8.48 3.05 -17.15
CA ALA A 413 -8.04 4.13 -18.03
C ALA A 413 -8.78 4.16 -19.37
N GLU A 414 -9.74 3.27 -19.63
CA GLU A 414 -10.46 3.15 -20.92
C GLU A 414 -11.08 4.46 -21.38
N GLN A 415 -11.71 5.18 -20.45
CA GLN A 415 -12.35 6.46 -20.75
C GLN A 415 -11.38 7.57 -21.16
N PHE A 416 -10.11 7.49 -20.75
CA PHE A 416 -9.08 8.47 -21.08
C PHE A 416 -8.28 8.09 -22.32
N THR A 417 -8.06 6.79 -22.53
CA THR A 417 -7.20 6.29 -23.62
C THR A 417 -8.00 5.88 -24.85
N GLY A 418 -9.29 5.60 -24.69
CA GLY A 418 -10.13 5.02 -25.75
C GLY A 418 -9.77 3.58 -26.12
N LEU A 419 -8.89 2.95 -25.33
CA LEU A 419 -8.47 1.56 -25.54
C LEU A 419 -9.12 0.65 -24.50
N PRO A 420 -9.72 -0.50 -24.91
CA PRO A 420 -10.24 -1.46 -23.95
C PRO A 420 -9.11 -2.04 -23.11
N GLY A 421 -9.34 -2.12 -21.81
CA GLY A 421 -8.39 -2.69 -20.86
C GLY A 421 -8.13 -4.17 -21.12
N LYS A 422 -6.94 -4.62 -20.75
CA LYS A 422 -6.51 -6.01 -20.94
C LYS A 422 -5.93 -6.57 -19.64
N TYR A 423 -6.48 -7.69 -19.21
CA TYR A 423 -5.84 -8.57 -18.22
C TYR A 423 -4.98 -9.58 -18.98
N VAL A 424 -3.69 -9.66 -18.70
CA VAL A 424 -2.78 -10.56 -19.38
C VAL A 424 -2.31 -11.65 -18.43
N PRO A 425 -2.70 -12.92 -18.64
CA PRO A 425 -2.21 -14.03 -17.83
C PRO A 425 -0.66 -14.14 -17.90
N VAL A 426 -0.05 -14.59 -16.81
CA VAL A 426 1.42 -14.76 -16.73
C VAL A 426 1.97 -15.62 -17.88
N SER A 427 1.26 -16.69 -18.22
CA SER A 427 1.67 -17.59 -19.33
C SER A 427 1.75 -16.86 -20.67
N GLU A 428 0.80 -15.99 -20.97
CA GLU A 428 0.79 -15.17 -22.18
C GLU A 428 1.89 -14.10 -22.16
N THR A 429 2.16 -13.53 -20.99
CA THR A 429 3.27 -12.60 -20.79
C THR A 429 4.61 -13.25 -21.07
N ILE A 430 4.87 -14.42 -20.49
CA ILE A 430 6.10 -15.18 -20.70
C ILE A 430 6.26 -15.54 -22.18
N ARG A 431 5.22 -16.08 -22.81
CA ARG A 431 5.22 -16.44 -24.23
C ARG A 431 5.53 -15.24 -25.12
N GLY A 432 4.88 -14.13 -24.89
CA GLY A 432 5.05 -12.92 -25.71
C GLY A 432 6.45 -12.35 -25.65
N PHE A 433 7.02 -12.22 -24.46
CA PHE A 433 8.40 -11.73 -24.31
C PHE A 433 9.44 -12.73 -24.87
N GLN A 434 9.20 -14.02 -24.67
CA GLN A 434 10.08 -15.05 -25.23
C GLN A 434 10.12 -14.97 -26.76
N GLU A 435 8.99 -14.85 -27.43
CA GLU A 435 8.92 -14.74 -28.88
C GLU A 435 9.63 -13.49 -29.41
N ILE A 436 9.56 -12.37 -28.69
CA ILE A 436 10.29 -11.15 -29.06
C ILE A 436 11.80 -11.36 -28.92
N LEU A 437 12.23 -11.97 -27.82
CA LEU A 437 13.65 -12.26 -27.55
C LEU A 437 14.24 -13.23 -28.59
N GLU A 438 13.46 -14.20 -29.04
CA GLU A 438 13.85 -15.18 -30.08
C GLU A 438 13.83 -14.58 -31.50
N GLY A 439 13.34 -13.37 -31.67
CA GLY A 439 13.29 -12.68 -32.96
C GLY A 439 12.16 -13.08 -33.88
N LYS A 440 11.14 -13.79 -33.37
CA LYS A 440 10.00 -14.23 -34.20
C LYS A 440 9.18 -13.05 -34.79
N HIS A 441 9.33 -11.88 -34.20
CA HIS A 441 8.60 -10.67 -34.58
C HIS A 441 9.54 -9.52 -34.99
N ASP A 442 10.75 -9.83 -35.43
CA ASP A 442 11.74 -8.81 -35.84
C ASP A 442 11.28 -7.97 -37.03
N ASP A 443 10.41 -8.50 -37.87
CA ASP A 443 9.80 -7.85 -39.04
C ASP A 443 8.64 -6.90 -38.70
N ILE A 444 8.09 -6.97 -37.49
CA ILE A 444 6.98 -6.11 -37.05
C ILE A 444 7.54 -4.78 -36.51
N PRO A 445 7.08 -3.60 -36.99
CA PRO A 445 7.48 -2.32 -36.46
C PRO A 445 7.20 -2.16 -34.98
N GLU A 446 8.09 -1.50 -34.25
CA GLU A 446 8.01 -1.32 -32.79
C GLU A 446 6.73 -0.63 -32.31
N SER A 447 6.10 0.21 -33.15
CA SER A 447 4.87 0.92 -32.80
C SER A 447 3.67 0.01 -32.53
N TYR A 448 3.65 -1.20 -33.08
CA TYR A 448 2.58 -2.16 -32.86
C TYR A 448 2.60 -2.81 -31.48
N PHE A 449 3.74 -2.75 -30.79
CA PHE A 449 3.92 -3.30 -29.46
C PHE A 449 3.43 -2.38 -28.34
N LEU A 450 3.24 -1.10 -28.64
CA LEU A 450 2.77 -0.13 -27.66
C LEU A 450 1.29 -0.38 -27.30
N ASN A 451 0.98 -0.42 -26.03
CA ASN A 451 -0.38 -0.67 -25.51
C ASN A 451 -1.02 -1.95 -26.08
N ALA A 452 -0.24 -2.98 -26.27
CA ALA A 452 -0.74 -4.30 -26.59
C ALA A 452 -1.04 -5.09 -25.31
N GLY A 453 -2.00 -5.97 -25.35
CA GLY A 453 -2.23 -6.96 -24.29
C GLY A 453 -1.28 -8.14 -24.47
N SER A 454 -1.71 -9.16 -25.21
CA SER A 454 -0.87 -10.31 -25.57
C SER A 454 -0.06 -10.06 -26.86
N ILE A 455 0.87 -10.97 -27.13
CA ILE A 455 1.62 -10.93 -28.41
C ILE A 455 0.70 -11.14 -29.63
N ASP A 456 -0.40 -11.85 -29.44
CA ASP A 456 -1.39 -12.04 -30.51
C ASP A 456 -2.04 -10.72 -30.94
N ASP A 457 -2.26 -9.79 -30.01
CA ASP A 457 -2.74 -8.43 -30.34
C ASP A 457 -1.76 -7.70 -31.28
N VAL A 458 -0.47 -7.90 -31.09
CA VAL A 458 0.58 -7.30 -31.94
C VAL A 458 0.52 -7.90 -33.35
N VAL A 459 0.41 -9.22 -33.45
CA VAL A 459 0.35 -9.95 -34.73
C VAL A 459 -0.91 -9.55 -35.50
N GLU A 460 -2.06 -9.48 -34.82
CA GLU A 460 -3.34 -9.08 -35.43
C GLU A 460 -3.28 -7.64 -35.95
N ARG A 461 -2.70 -6.69 -35.18
CA ARG A 461 -2.49 -5.31 -35.63
C ARG A 461 -1.61 -5.24 -36.87
N ALA A 462 -0.56 -6.06 -36.93
CA ALA A 462 0.33 -6.11 -38.09
C ALA A 462 -0.35 -6.71 -39.31
N ALA A 463 -1.24 -7.68 -39.14
CA ALA A 463 -1.97 -8.32 -40.22
C ALA A 463 -3.13 -7.49 -40.77
N SER A 464 -3.64 -6.52 -39.98
CA SER A 464 -4.80 -5.66 -40.34
C SER A 464 -4.46 -4.51 -41.29
N LYS A 465 -3.19 -4.36 -41.67
CA LYS A 465 -2.70 -3.38 -42.66
C LYS A 465 -2.17 -4.10 -43.89
#